data_47dd30163993c4143d90c7cd44fc9d21
#
_entry.id   47dd30163993c4143d90c7cd44fc9d21
#
_cell.length_a   1.000
_cell.length_b   1.000
_cell.length_c   1.000
_cell.angle_alpha   90.00
_cell.angle_beta   90.00
_cell.angle_gamma   90.00
#
_symmetry.space_group_name_H-M   'P 1'
#
loop_
_entity.id
_entity.type
_entity.pdbx_description
1 polymer ?
#
loop_
_entity_poly.entity_id
_entity_poly.type
_entity_poly.pdbx_seq_one_letter_code
_entity_poly.pdbx_strand_id
1 'polypeptide(L)'
;MNIEQKLVASVISGLKALYGQDVPAAQVQLQKTKKEFEGHLTLVVFPFLRMSKKGPEQTAQEIGEYLQANEPSVSAFNVIKGFLNLTIASSAWIELLNGIHADVQYGIAAVTDKSPLVMIEYSSPNTNKPLHLGHVRNNLLGNALANIISANGNRVVKTNIVNDRGIHICKSMLAWQKYGNGETPESSGKKGDHLIGDYYVAFDKHYKAEVKELMAKFQSEGLSEEEAKTRAEAESPLMKEAREMLVKWEANDPEVRALWKKMNDWVYAGFDETYRMMGVTFDKIYYESETYLEGKEKVMEGLEKGFFYRKEDGSVWADLTGEGLDHKLLLRADGTSVYMTQDIGTAKLRFADFPIDKMVYVVGNEQNYHFQVLSILLDKLGFEWGKGLVHFSYGMVELPEGKMKSREGTVVDADDLMAEMINTAKETSGELGKLDGLTKEEADNIARIVGLGALKYFILKVDARKNMTFNPKESIDFNGNTGPFIQYTYARIQSVLRKAKEAGITVPAQLPAGIELSEKEEGLIQMVADFATVVKQAGEDYSPSLIANYTYDLVKEYNQFYHDFSILREENEAVKIFRLALSENVAKVVRLGMGLLGIEVPDRM
;
A
#
# COMPACT_ATOMS: atom_id res chain seq x y z
N MET A 1 -8.64 -11.28 -26.49
CA MET A 1 -8.26 -10.00 -27.17
C MET A 1 -9.23 -8.92 -26.68
N ASN A 2 -8.73 -7.81 -26.17
CA ASN A 2 -9.57 -6.69 -25.72
C ASN A 2 -10.35 -6.09 -26.93
N ILE A 3 -11.57 -5.60 -26.74
CA ILE A 3 -12.39 -4.96 -27.79
C ILE A 3 -11.61 -3.89 -28.53
N GLU A 4 -10.86 -3.04 -27.82
CA GLU A 4 -10.05 -1.98 -28.45
C GLU A 4 -8.98 -2.55 -29.39
N GLN A 5 -8.27 -3.60 -28.99
CA GLN A 5 -7.26 -4.25 -29.86
C GLN A 5 -7.88 -4.86 -31.10
N LYS A 6 -9.07 -5.42 -30.97
CA LYS A 6 -9.84 -5.98 -32.09
C LYS A 6 -10.24 -4.89 -33.07
N LEU A 7 -10.75 -3.76 -32.54
CA LEU A 7 -11.11 -2.60 -33.34
C LEU A 7 -9.91 -1.95 -34.02
N VAL A 8 -8.79 -1.81 -33.33
CA VAL A 8 -7.54 -1.29 -33.94
C VAL A 8 -7.13 -2.15 -35.14
N ALA A 9 -7.16 -3.47 -35.02
CA ALA A 9 -6.85 -4.37 -36.13
C ALA A 9 -7.84 -4.21 -37.30
N SER A 10 -9.15 -4.07 -37.00
CA SER A 10 -10.20 -3.87 -38.00
C SER A 10 -10.10 -2.50 -38.70
N VAL A 11 -9.71 -1.45 -37.95
CA VAL A 11 -9.43 -0.12 -38.55
C VAL A 11 -8.24 -0.20 -39.50
N ILE A 12 -7.15 -0.86 -39.11
CA ILE A 12 -5.96 -1.06 -39.99
C ILE A 12 -6.36 -1.78 -41.27
N SER A 13 -7.13 -2.87 -41.15
CA SER A 13 -7.65 -3.62 -42.30
C SER A 13 -8.54 -2.76 -43.19
N GLY A 14 -9.39 -1.94 -42.57
CA GLY A 14 -10.26 -0.98 -43.29
C GLY A 14 -9.48 0.10 -44.07
N LEU A 15 -8.49 0.70 -43.44
CA LEU A 15 -7.62 1.69 -44.08
C LEU A 15 -6.85 1.10 -45.27
N LYS A 16 -6.39 -0.15 -45.15
CA LYS A 16 -5.77 -0.86 -46.26
C LYS A 16 -6.76 -1.15 -47.39
N ALA A 17 -7.95 -1.62 -47.06
CA ALA A 17 -9.00 -1.92 -48.05
C ALA A 17 -9.49 -0.67 -48.76
N LEU A 18 -9.73 0.44 -48.05
CA LEU A 18 -10.27 1.69 -48.59
C LEU A 18 -9.23 2.54 -49.32
N TYR A 19 -8.00 2.60 -48.82
CA TYR A 19 -6.99 3.55 -49.28
C TYR A 19 -5.67 2.90 -49.73
N GLY A 20 -5.54 1.57 -49.64
CA GLY A 20 -4.39 0.82 -50.12
C GLY A 20 -3.09 1.04 -49.31
N GLN A 21 -3.17 1.55 -48.10
CA GLN A 21 -2.02 1.87 -47.25
C GLN A 21 -2.03 1.09 -45.97
N ASP A 22 -0.86 0.60 -45.56
CA ASP A 22 -0.63 -0.01 -44.25
C ASP A 22 -0.36 1.09 -43.21
N VAL A 23 -1.02 0.99 -42.06
CA VAL A 23 -0.91 1.95 -40.95
C VAL A 23 -0.44 1.22 -39.71
N PRO A 24 0.60 1.74 -39.01
CA PRO A 24 1.00 1.19 -37.72
C PRO A 24 -0.08 1.32 -36.66
N ALA A 25 -0.26 0.32 -35.81
CA ALA A 25 -1.25 0.33 -34.72
C ALA A 25 -1.15 1.57 -33.83
N ALA A 26 0.04 2.10 -33.62
CA ALA A 26 0.27 3.31 -32.81
C ALA A 26 -0.39 4.59 -33.38
N GLN A 27 -0.74 4.61 -34.65
CA GLN A 27 -1.46 5.74 -35.28
C GLN A 27 -2.99 5.62 -35.15
N VAL A 28 -3.49 4.45 -34.78
CA VAL A 28 -4.92 4.23 -34.56
C VAL A 28 -5.26 4.56 -33.11
N GLN A 29 -5.80 5.75 -32.91
CA GLN A 29 -6.13 6.24 -31.57
C GLN A 29 -7.64 6.08 -31.32
N LEU A 30 -7.97 5.16 -30.38
CA LEU A 30 -9.30 5.01 -29.82
C LEU A 30 -9.36 5.67 -28.46
N GLN A 31 -10.46 6.34 -28.16
CA GLN A 31 -10.74 6.93 -26.85
C GLN A 31 -12.20 6.72 -26.47
N LYS A 32 -12.53 6.76 -25.18
CA LYS A 32 -13.95 6.71 -24.76
C LYS A 32 -14.72 7.86 -25.36
N THR A 33 -15.90 7.56 -25.90
CA THR A 33 -16.81 8.59 -26.43
C THR A 33 -17.26 9.50 -25.30
N LYS A 34 -17.31 10.80 -25.55
CA LYS A 34 -17.80 11.78 -24.57
C LYS A 34 -19.28 11.54 -24.27
N LYS A 35 -19.68 11.77 -23.02
CA LYS A 35 -21.02 11.46 -22.50
C LYS A 35 -22.17 12.16 -23.27
N GLU A 36 -21.89 13.30 -23.91
CA GLU A 36 -22.87 14.06 -24.73
C GLU A 36 -23.10 13.46 -26.12
N PHE A 37 -22.36 12.44 -26.52
CA PHE A 37 -22.45 11.79 -27.82
C PHE A 37 -22.80 10.32 -27.70
N GLU A 38 -23.57 9.80 -28.64
CA GLU A 38 -23.86 8.37 -28.76
C GLU A 38 -22.60 7.60 -29.20
N GLY A 39 -22.41 6.40 -28.64
CA GLY A 39 -21.29 5.51 -28.92
C GLY A 39 -20.46 5.20 -27.68
N HIS A 40 -19.61 4.19 -27.80
CA HIS A 40 -18.75 3.73 -26.74
C HIS A 40 -17.28 4.14 -26.92
N LEU A 41 -16.79 4.06 -28.16
CA LEU A 41 -15.43 4.40 -28.54
C LEU A 41 -15.39 5.36 -29.70
N THR A 42 -14.48 6.33 -29.65
CA THR A 42 -14.27 7.34 -30.70
C THR A 42 -12.92 7.10 -31.35
N LEU A 43 -12.93 6.93 -32.68
CA LEU A 43 -11.72 6.92 -33.50
C LEU A 43 -11.39 8.35 -33.95
N VAL A 44 -10.13 8.75 -33.72
CA VAL A 44 -9.61 10.03 -34.24
C VAL A 44 -9.14 9.82 -35.68
N VAL A 45 -9.84 10.37 -36.67
CA VAL A 45 -9.54 10.12 -38.09
C VAL A 45 -8.57 11.11 -38.72
N PHE A 46 -8.21 12.18 -38.03
CA PHE A 46 -7.31 13.23 -38.57
C PHE A 46 -5.95 12.72 -39.09
N PRO A 47 -5.32 11.72 -38.49
CA PRO A 47 -4.08 11.15 -39.01
C PRO A 47 -4.22 10.51 -40.42
N PHE A 48 -5.44 10.14 -40.81
CA PHE A 48 -5.71 9.39 -42.05
C PHE A 48 -6.13 10.27 -43.23
N LEU A 49 -6.28 11.59 -43.05
CA LEU A 49 -6.78 12.50 -44.10
C LEU A 49 -5.87 12.59 -45.31
N ARG A 50 -4.53 12.45 -45.10
CA ARG A 50 -3.57 12.47 -46.21
C ARG A 50 -3.74 11.25 -47.14
N MET A 51 -4.10 10.09 -46.59
CA MET A 51 -4.28 8.87 -47.38
C MET A 51 -5.67 8.84 -48.03
N SER A 52 -6.71 9.29 -47.35
CA SER A 52 -8.07 9.36 -47.90
C SER A 52 -8.21 10.43 -48.96
N LYS A 53 -7.41 11.50 -48.89
CA LYS A 53 -7.54 12.73 -49.71
C LYS A 53 -8.93 13.37 -49.65
N LYS A 54 -9.61 13.20 -48.52
CA LYS A 54 -10.99 13.67 -48.28
C LYS A 54 -11.05 14.46 -46.98
N GLY A 55 -12.16 15.14 -46.75
CA GLY A 55 -12.42 15.85 -45.50
C GLY A 55 -12.61 14.89 -44.32
N PRO A 56 -12.49 15.41 -43.08
CA PRO A 56 -12.57 14.57 -41.86
C PRO A 56 -13.90 13.81 -41.75
N GLU A 57 -15.03 14.45 -42.04
CA GLU A 57 -16.36 13.84 -41.96
C GLU A 57 -16.55 12.72 -42.97
N GLN A 58 -16.10 12.93 -44.21
CA GLN A 58 -16.20 11.93 -45.26
C GLN A 58 -15.27 10.74 -45.00
N THR A 59 -14.05 10.99 -44.50
CA THR A 59 -13.12 9.94 -44.11
C THR A 59 -13.68 9.10 -42.94
N ALA A 60 -14.25 9.77 -41.92
CA ALA A 60 -14.89 9.10 -40.81
C ALA A 60 -16.11 8.26 -41.25
N GLN A 61 -16.90 8.79 -42.17
CA GLN A 61 -18.06 8.08 -42.70
C GLN A 61 -17.66 6.79 -43.43
N GLU A 62 -16.68 6.84 -44.32
CA GLU A 62 -16.21 5.67 -45.07
C GLU A 62 -15.60 4.58 -44.17
N ILE A 63 -14.80 5.00 -43.16
CA ILE A 63 -14.24 4.06 -42.17
C ILE A 63 -15.39 3.45 -41.35
N GLY A 64 -16.36 4.26 -40.91
CA GLY A 64 -17.53 3.80 -40.15
C GLY A 64 -18.36 2.76 -40.92
N GLU A 65 -18.67 3.04 -42.21
CA GLU A 65 -19.40 2.12 -43.10
C GLU A 65 -18.63 0.80 -43.29
N TYR A 66 -17.31 0.89 -43.49
CA TYR A 66 -16.48 -0.30 -43.59
C TYR A 66 -16.50 -1.14 -42.29
N LEU A 67 -16.33 -0.51 -41.13
CA LEU A 67 -16.33 -1.21 -39.84
C LEU A 67 -17.71 -1.84 -39.57
N GLN A 68 -18.77 -1.12 -39.77
CA GLN A 68 -20.13 -1.65 -39.58
C GLN A 68 -20.42 -2.88 -40.45
N ALA A 69 -19.88 -2.89 -41.68
CA ALA A 69 -20.07 -3.98 -42.63
C ALA A 69 -19.16 -5.20 -42.38
N ASN A 70 -17.95 -5.00 -41.82
CA ASN A 70 -16.92 -6.02 -41.74
C ASN A 70 -16.48 -6.39 -40.33
N GLU A 71 -16.87 -5.62 -39.31
CA GLU A 71 -16.55 -5.89 -37.93
C GLU A 71 -17.82 -6.15 -37.09
N PRO A 72 -18.14 -7.41 -36.77
CA PRO A 72 -19.38 -7.77 -36.05
C PRO A 72 -19.55 -7.13 -34.69
N SER A 73 -18.45 -6.68 -34.07
CA SER A 73 -18.50 -5.97 -32.78
C SER A 73 -18.96 -4.53 -32.88
N VAL A 74 -19.12 -3.97 -34.10
CA VAL A 74 -19.65 -2.60 -34.37
C VAL A 74 -21.07 -2.72 -34.85
N SER A 75 -22.05 -2.33 -34.03
CA SER A 75 -23.48 -2.36 -34.37
C SER A 75 -23.94 -1.09 -35.10
N ALA A 76 -23.36 0.05 -34.72
CA ALA A 76 -23.71 1.35 -35.29
C ALA A 76 -22.52 2.31 -35.18
N PHE A 77 -22.61 3.44 -35.92
CA PHE A 77 -21.65 4.53 -35.76
C PHE A 77 -22.32 5.86 -36.04
N ASN A 78 -21.73 6.94 -35.58
CA ASN A 78 -22.08 8.31 -35.98
C ASN A 78 -20.79 9.15 -36.15
N VAL A 79 -20.91 10.21 -36.95
CA VAL A 79 -19.80 11.12 -37.24
C VAL A 79 -20.15 12.52 -36.74
N ILE A 80 -19.29 13.06 -35.87
CA ILE A 80 -19.47 14.41 -35.33
C ILE A 80 -18.17 15.18 -35.50
N LYS A 81 -18.17 16.18 -36.37
CA LYS A 81 -17.01 17.05 -36.65
C LYS A 81 -15.72 16.26 -36.96
N GLY A 82 -15.84 15.16 -37.70
CA GLY A 82 -14.72 14.34 -38.09
C GLY A 82 -14.25 13.34 -37.02
N PHE A 83 -14.98 13.20 -35.90
CA PHE A 83 -14.79 12.13 -34.94
C PHE A 83 -15.75 10.99 -35.24
N LEU A 84 -15.23 9.78 -35.35
CA LEU A 84 -16.01 8.58 -35.60
C LEU A 84 -16.34 7.89 -34.29
N ASN A 85 -17.59 7.99 -33.86
CA ASN A 85 -18.08 7.34 -32.65
C ASN A 85 -18.66 5.98 -32.99
N LEU A 86 -18.16 4.92 -32.38
CA LEU A 86 -18.54 3.53 -32.61
C LEU A 86 -19.42 3.01 -31.48
N THR A 87 -20.53 2.39 -31.83
CA THR A 87 -21.39 1.65 -30.89
C THR A 87 -21.04 0.16 -30.94
N ILE A 88 -20.68 -0.37 -29.80
CA ILE A 88 -20.28 -1.78 -29.65
C ILE A 88 -21.54 -2.64 -29.49
N ALA A 89 -21.62 -3.75 -30.22
CA ALA A 89 -22.74 -4.66 -30.17
C ALA A 89 -22.84 -5.38 -28.81
N SER A 90 -24.05 -5.62 -28.32
CA SER A 90 -24.29 -6.38 -27.07
C SER A 90 -23.60 -7.74 -27.08
N SER A 91 -23.52 -8.41 -28.23
CA SER A 91 -22.81 -9.69 -28.37
C SER A 91 -21.32 -9.60 -28.05
N ALA A 92 -20.66 -8.48 -28.41
CA ALA A 92 -19.25 -8.27 -28.11
C ALA A 92 -19.02 -8.00 -26.61
N TRP A 93 -19.93 -7.29 -25.95
CA TRP A 93 -19.90 -7.09 -24.51
C TRP A 93 -20.08 -8.43 -23.76
N ILE A 94 -21.01 -9.27 -24.22
CA ILE A 94 -21.24 -10.61 -23.64
C ILE A 94 -20.00 -11.51 -23.84
N GLU A 95 -19.36 -11.47 -25.02
CA GLU A 95 -18.11 -12.21 -25.30
C GLU A 95 -16.99 -11.77 -24.36
N LEU A 96 -16.84 -10.44 -24.15
CA LEU A 96 -15.87 -9.88 -23.21
C LEU A 96 -16.13 -10.38 -21.77
N LEU A 97 -17.39 -10.32 -21.33
CA LEU A 97 -17.77 -10.80 -20.00
C LEU A 97 -17.56 -12.31 -19.85
N ASN A 98 -17.81 -13.12 -20.88
CA ASN A 98 -17.51 -14.55 -20.88
C ASN A 98 -16.02 -14.82 -20.64
N GLY A 99 -15.13 -14.09 -21.28
CA GLY A 99 -13.69 -14.20 -21.06
C GLY A 99 -13.29 -13.88 -19.61
N ILE A 100 -13.88 -12.82 -19.06
CA ILE A 100 -13.66 -12.43 -17.67
C ILE A 100 -14.26 -13.45 -16.70
N HIS A 101 -15.46 -13.97 -17.00
CA HIS A 101 -16.14 -14.95 -16.17
C HIS A 101 -15.35 -16.25 -16.03
N ALA A 102 -14.72 -16.71 -17.10
CA ALA A 102 -13.87 -17.90 -17.11
C ALA A 102 -12.55 -17.72 -16.34
N ASP A 103 -12.09 -16.51 -16.14
CA ASP A 103 -10.83 -16.21 -15.43
C ASP A 103 -11.07 -15.87 -13.96
N VAL A 104 -10.77 -16.80 -13.08
CA VAL A 104 -10.93 -16.65 -11.61
C VAL A 104 -9.99 -15.59 -11.04
N GLN A 105 -8.82 -15.38 -11.65
CA GLN A 105 -7.79 -14.43 -11.24
C GLN A 105 -7.68 -13.26 -12.25
N TYR A 106 -8.81 -12.87 -12.81
CA TYR A 106 -8.83 -11.80 -13.81
C TYR A 106 -8.06 -10.54 -13.37
N GLY A 107 -7.17 -10.07 -14.22
CA GLY A 107 -6.34 -8.90 -13.95
C GLY A 107 -5.11 -9.15 -13.08
N ILE A 108 -4.88 -10.38 -12.60
CA ILE A 108 -3.72 -10.76 -11.80
C ILE A 108 -2.74 -11.54 -12.68
N ALA A 109 -1.54 -11.01 -12.85
CA ALA A 109 -0.50 -11.69 -13.62
C ALA A 109 0.10 -12.86 -12.84
N ALA A 110 0.41 -13.94 -13.55
CA ALA A 110 1.06 -15.10 -12.96
C ALA A 110 2.51 -14.79 -12.55
N VAL A 111 2.90 -15.27 -11.38
CA VAL A 111 4.27 -15.23 -10.88
C VAL A 111 4.96 -16.57 -11.15
N THR A 112 6.15 -16.55 -11.69
CA THR A 112 6.98 -17.73 -11.98
C THR A 112 8.36 -17.60 -11.33
N ASP A 113 9.14 -18.67 -11.32
CA ASP A 113 10.52 -18.64 -10.83
C ASP A 113 11.44 -17.71 -11.63
N LYS A 114 11.04 -17.37 -12.87
CA LYS A 114 11.77 -16.43 -13.76
C LYS A 114 11.30 -14.99 -13.62
N SER A 115 10.24 -14.73 -12.86
CA SER A 115 9.76 -13.38 -12.62
C SER A 115 10.80 -12.56 -11.85
N PRO A 116 10.94 -11.25 -12.14
CA PRO A 116 11.82 -10.37 -11.38
C PRO A 116 11.51 -10.41 -9.89
N LEU A 117 12.56 -10.33 -9.06
CA LEU A 117 12.42 -10.30 -7.60
C LEU A 117 12.48 -8.85 -7.11
N VAL A 118 11.39 -8.43 -6.49
CA VAL A 118 11.28 -7.13 -5.83
C VAL A 118 11.28 -7.34 -4.32
N MET A 119 12.26 -6.76 -3.64
CA MET A 119 12.24 -6.68 -2.18
C MET A 119 11.60 -5.37 -1.77
N ILE A 120 10.68 -5.43 -0.81
CA ILE A 120 10.00 -4.26 -0.28
C ILE A 120 10.16 -4.20 1.24
N GLU A 121 10.68 -3.09 1.73
CA GLU A 121 10.86 -2.81 3.16
C GLU A 121 9.77 -1.89 3.66
N TYR A 122 9.16 -2.24 4.77
CA TYR A 122 8.23 -1.39 5.49
C TYR A 122 8.17 -1.73 6.99
N SER A 123 7.52 -0.90 7.77
CA SER A 123 7.41 -0.89 9.23
C SER A 123 8.58 -0.23 9.95
N SER A 124 9.75 -0.84 9.99
CA SER A 124 10.99 -0.31 10.58
C SER A 124 10.81 0.26 12.02
N PRO A 125 10.24 -0.52 12.95
CA PRO A 125 9.93 -0.03 14.30
C PRO A 125 11.15 0.00 15.22
N ASN A 126 11.08 0.84 16.26
CA ASN A 126 12.03 0.84 17.37
C ASN A 126 11.46 0.05 18.53
N THR A 127 12.26 -0.81 19.17
CA THR A 127 11.80 -1.69 20.25
C THR A 127 11.64 -1.01 21.62
N ASN A 128 11.70 0.31 21.69
CA ASN A 128 11.48 1.07 22.92
C ASN A 128 10.04 1.55 23.13
N LYS A 129 9.15 1.29 22.18
CA LYS A 129 7.74 1.74 22.22
C LYS A 129 6.85 0.90 21.32
N PRO A 130 5.53 0.85 21.57
CA PRO A 130 4.58 0.20 20.68
C PRO A 130 4.46 0.92 19.33
N LEU A 131 3.85 0.23 18.35
CA LEU A 131 3.51 0.82 17.06
C LEU A 131 2.44 1.90 17.23
N HIS A 132 2.45 2.90 16.38
CA HIS A 132 1.52 4.04 16.40
C HIS A 132 0.89 4.29 15.03
N LEU A 133 -0.02 5.26 14.93
CA LEU A 133 -0.75 5.60 13.71
C LEU A 133 0.16 5.79 12.48
N GLY A 134 1.34 6.40 12.65
CA GLY A 134 2.33 6.51 11.57
C GLY A 134 2.82 5.16 11.05
N HIS A 135 3.04 4.20 11.95
CA HIS A 135 3.37 2.82 11.58
C HIS A 135 2.20 2.12 10.91
N VAL A 136 0.96 2.37 11.34
CA VAL A 136 -0.24 1.83 10.69
C VAL A 136 -0.26 2.24 9.22
N ARG A 137 -0.11 3.53 8.92
CA ARG A 137 -0.04 4.01 7.53
C ARG A 137 1.08 3.37 6.74
N ASN A 138 2.28 3.33 7.30
CA ASN A 138 3.45 2.71 6.67
C ASN A 138 3.19 1.23 6.33
N ASN A 139 2.71 0.45 7.29
CA ASN A 139 2.45 -0.97 7.12
C ASN A 139 1.35 -1.25 6.10
N LEU A 140 0.27 -0.47 6.10
CA LEU A 140 -0.82 -0.63 5.15
C LEU A 140 -0.39 -0.31 3.73
N LEU A 141 0.38 0.77 3.53
CA LEU A 141 0.96 1.13 2.24
C LEU A 141 1.93 0.06 1.75
N GLY A 142 2.86 -0.37 2.61
CA GLY A 142 3.85 -1.40 2.25
C GLY A 142 3.22 -2.73 1.88
N ASN A 143 2.26 -3.20 2.66
CA ASN A 143 1.55 -4.45 2.38
C ASN A 143 0.72 -4.37 1.09
N ALA A 144 -0.01 -3.28 0.86
CA ALA A 144 -0.79 -3.08 -0.37
C ALA A 144 0.13 -3.02 -1.60
N LEU A 145 1.24 -2.31 -1.53
CA LEU A 145 2.24 -2.26 -2.60
C LEU A 145 2.82 -3.65 -2.90
N ALA A 146 3.17 -4.42 -1.88
CA ALA A 146 3.66 -5.78 -2.04
C ALA A 146 2.67 -6.66 -2.82
N ASN A 147 1.39 -6.59 -2.47
CA ASN A 147 0.32 -7.31 -3.15
C ASN A 147 0.15 -6.84 -4.61
N ILE A 148 0.16 -5.53 -4.85
CA ILE A 148 0.01 -4.95 -6.20
C ILE A 148 1.21 -5.29 -7.09
N ILE A 149 2.42 -5.21 -6.58
CA ILE A 149 3.65 -5.59 -7.31
C ILE A 149 3.62 -7.08 -7.66
N SER A 150 3.20 -7.94 -6.73
CA SER A 150 3.00 -9.37 -7.00
C SER A 150 1.94 -9.61 -8.06
N ALA A 151 0.81 -8.90 -8.00
CA ALA A 151 -0.27 -8.99 -8.99
C ALA A 151 0.17 -8.55 -10.40
N ASN A 152 1.26 -7.83 -10.52
CA ASN A 152 1.91 -7.46 -11.78
C ASN A 152 2.98 -8.45 -12.24
N GLY A 153 3.01 -9.66 -11.68
CA GLY A 153 3.86 -10.76 -12.14
C GLY A 153 5.28 -10.75 -11.57
N ASN A 154 5.53 -10.03 -10.49
CA ASN A 154 6.81 -10.02 -9.80
C ASN A 154 6.82 -10.98 -8.61
N ARG A 155 7.94 -11.64 -8.36
CA ARG A 155 8.20 -12.27 -7.06
C ARG A 155 8.45 -11.16 -6.05
N VAL A 156 7.87 -11.25 -4.87
CA VAL A 156 8.00 -10.24 -3.83
C VAL A 156 8.55 -10.85 -2.55
N VAL A 157 9.54 -10.20 -1.97
CA VAL A 157 10.03 -10.47 -0.61
C VAL A 157 9.70 -9.27 0.27
N LYS A 158 8.83 -9.48 1.24
CA LYS A 158 8.45 -8.48 2.24
C LYS A 158 9.45 -8.51 3.38
N THR A 159 10.08 -7.39 3.65
CA THR A 159 11.10 -7.30 4.70
C THR A 159 10.84 -6.13 5.65
N ASN A 160 11.38 -6.27 6.84
CA ASN A 160 11.34 -5.30 7.91
C ASN A 160 12.74 -5.17 8.50
N ILE A 161 13.13 -4.00 8.95
CA ILE A 161 14.31 -3.82 9.79
C ILE A 161 13.86 -3.32 11.16
N VAL A 162 14.17 -4.09 12.19
CA VAL A 162 13.80 -3.77 13.57
C VAL A 162 14.98 -3.08 14.25
N ASN A 163 14.75 -1.87 14.76
CA ASN A 163 15.75 -1.09 15.48
C ASN A 163 15.74 -1.49 16.94
N ASP A 164 16.51 -2.52 17.27
CA ASP A 164 16.54 -3.19 18.57
C ASP A 164 17.79 -2.87 19.39
N ARG A 165 18.60 -1.90 18.98
CA ARG A 165 19.80 -1.46 19.68
C ARG A 165 19.87 0.06 19.81
N GLY A 166 20.79 0.52 20.63
CA GLY A 166 21.13 1.93 20.81
C GLY A 166 20.65 2.52 22.13
N ILE A 167 20.92 3.81 22.32
CA ILE A 167 20.70 4.48 23.60
C ILE A 167 19.24 4.47 24.05
N HIS A 168 18.28 4.54 23.14
CA HIS A 168 16.86 4.54 23.48
C HIS A 168 16.41 3.19 24.05
N ILE A 169 16.99 2.10 23.56
CA ILE A 169 16.72 0.76 24.09
C ILE A 169 17.32 0.62 25.48
N CYS A 170 18.57 1.10 25.67
CA CYS A 170 19.22 1.10 26.98
C CYS A 170 18.47 1.93 28.02
N LYS A 171 17.82 3.04 27.63
CA LYS A 171 16.95 3.83 28.52
C LYS A 171 15.80 2.99 29.09
N SER A 172 15.09 2.26 28.26
CA SER A 172 14.02 1.35 28.71
C SER A 172 14.55 0.24 29.60
N MET A 173 15.68 -0.37 29.24
CA MET A 173 16.33 -1.42 30.02
C MET A 173 16.72 -0.93 31.41
N LEU A 174 17.37 0.22 31.50
CA LEU A 174 17.80 0.82 32.77
C LEU A 174 16.60 1.19 33.66
N ALA A 175 15.57 1.79 33.09
CA ALA A 175 14.35 2.11 33.82
C ALA A 175 13.66 0.86 34.38
N TRP A 176 13.61 -0.22 33.62
CA TRP A 176 13.07 -1.49 34.09
C TRP A 176 13.90 -2.07 35.26
N GLN A 177 15.23 -2.02 35.16
CA GLN A 177 16.10 -2.46 36.24
C GLN A 177 15.91 -1.67 37.54
N LYS A 178 15.79 -0.32 37.41
CA LYS A 178 15.70 0.58 38.58
C LYS A 178 14.29 0.63 39.18
N TYR A 179 13.25 0.55 38.37
CA TYR A 179 11.88 0.84 38.80
C TYR A 179 10.89 -0.29 38.56
N GLY A 180 11.29 -1.35 37.86
CA GLY A 180 10.37 -2.41 37.41
C GLY A 180 10.09 -3.50 38.42
N ASN A 181 10.93 -3.64 39.47
CA ASN A 181 10.75 -4.69 40.48
C ASN A 181 10.50 -6.10 39.92
N GLY A 182 11.11 -6.42 38.77
CA GLY A 182 10.94 -7.71 38.10
C GLY A 182 9.61 -7.91 37.36
N GLU A 183 8.87 -6.85 37.10
CA GLU A 183 7.60 -6.89 36.33
C GLU A 183 7.82 -7.50 34.93
N THR A 184 6.91 -8.37 34.52
CA THR A 184 6.92 -9.04 33.20
C THR A 184 5.56 -8.80 32.48
N PRO A 185 5.46 -9.09 31.18
CA PRO A 185 4.15 -9.07 30.50
C PRO A 185 3.12 -9.96 31.22
N GLU A 186 3.51 -11.14 31.67
CA GLU A 186 2.63 -12.07 32.37
C GLU A 186 2.18 -11.53 33.73
N SER A 187 3.10 -10.96 34.52
CA SER A 187 2.77 -10.44 35.85
C SER A 187 1.95 -9.15 35.82
N SER A 188 2.14 -8.33 34.78
CA SER A 188 1.42 -7.06 34.60
C SER A 188 0.11 -7.19 33.82
N GLY A 189 -0.04 -8.28 33.06
CA GLY A 189 -1.14 -8.43 32.10
C GLY A 189 -1.04 -7.48 30.90
N LYS A 190 0.14 -6.85 30.68
CA LYS A 190 0.38 -5.92 29.57
C LYS A 190 1.13 -6.62 28.46
N LYS A 191 0.81 -6.26 27.23
CA LYS A 191 1.56 -6.65 26.05
C LYS A 191 3.01 -6.15 26.14
N GLY A 192 3.98 -6.91 25.66
CA GLY A 192 5.40 -6.65 25.90
C GLY A 192 5.89 -5.29 25.38
N ASP A 193 5.49 -4.89 24.19
CA ASP A 193 5.84 -3.58 23.59
C ASP A 193 5.23 -2.39 24.38
N HIS A 194 4.03 -2.55 24.91
CA HIS A 194 3.39 -1.57 25.80
C HIS A 194 4.12 -1.48 27.14
N LEU A 195 4.47 -2.62 27.74
CA LEU A 195 5.22 -2.65 29.00
C LEU A 195 6.57 -1.92 28.85
N ILE A 196 7.33 -2.23 27.80
CA ILE A 196 8.62 -1.58 27.54
C ILE A 196 8.45 -0.09 27.23
N GLY A 197 7.41 0.29 26.50
CA GLY A 197 7.04 1.68 26.27
C GLY A 197 6.78 2.45 27.57
N ASP A 198 6.10 1.84 28.55
CA ASP A 198 5.89 2.45 29.87
C ASP A 198 7.24 2.73 30.59
N TYR A 199 8.22 1.84 30.47
CA TYR A 199 9.56 2.06 31.04
C TYR A 199 10.37 3.09 30.27
N TYR A 200 10.19 3.21 28.96
CA TYR A 200 10.79 4.31 28.20
C TYR A 200 10.30 5.67 28.70
N VAL A 201 8.99 5.77 28.96
CA VAL A 201 8.34 6.96 29.53
C VAL A 201 8.83 7.20 30.97
N ALA A 202 8.92 6.16 31.77
CA ALA A 202 9.44 6.27 33.14
C ALA A 202 10.87 6.81 33.15
N PHE A 203 11.73 6.35 32.24
CA PHE A 203 13.08 6.92 32.08
C PHE A 203 13.02 8.42 31.83
N ASP A 204 12.24 8.86 30.85
CA ASP A 204 12.15 10.29 30.48
C ASP A 204 11.66 11.14 31.65
N LYS A 205 10.66 10.66 32.40
CA LYS A 205 10.15 11.33 33.59
C LYS A 205 11.21 11.52 34.66
N HIS A 206 11.95 10.46 34.99
CA HIS A 206 13.02 10.53 36.00
C HIS A 206 14.20 11.36 35.52
N TYR A 207 14.56 11.25 34.25
CA TYR A 207 15.63 12.05 33.64
C TYR A 207 15.29 13.56 33.66
N LYS A 208 14.09 13.95 33.31
CA LYS A 208 13.65 15.36 33.36
C LYS A 208 13.66 15.91 34.79
N ALA A 209 13.25 15.12 35.77
CA ALA A 209 13.31 15.50 37.19
C ALA A 209 14.77 15.72 37.65
N GLU A 210 15.66 14.78 37.34
CA GLU A 210 17.08 14.87 37.65
C GLU A 210 17.75 16.07 36.99
N VAL A 211 17.51 16.31 35.69
CA VAL A 211 18.03 17.49 34.98
C VAL A 211 17.54 18.79 35.62
N LYS A 212 16.28 18.86 36.03
CA LYS A 212 15.72 20.06 36.72
C LYS A 212 16.43 20.34 38.04
N GLU A 213 16.69 19.30 38.84
CA GLU A 213 17.43 19.43 40.10
C GLU A 213 18.89 19.89 39.88
N LEU A 214 19.57 19.29 38.89
CA LEU A 214 20.92 19.69 38.52
C LEU A 214 20.99 21.11 37.97
N MET A 215 20.03 21.51 37.14
CA MET A 215 19.93 22.92 36.65
C MET A 215 19.81 23.91 37.80
N ALA A 216 18.90 23.66 38.76
CA ALA A 216 18.74 24.52 39.93
C ALA A 216 20.04 24.65 40.73
N LYS A 217 20.78 23.55 40.91
CA LYS A 217 22.10 23.55 41.55
C LYS A 217 23.09 24.39 40.77
N PHE A 218 23.25 24.21 39.46
CA PHE A 218 24.21 24.93 38.65
C PHE A 218 23.86 26.42 38.51
N GLN A 219 22.58 26.78 38.47
CA GLN A 219 22.16 28.19 38.54
C GLN A 219 22.54 28.83 39.89
N SER A 220 22.42 28.08 40.99
CA SER A 220 22.88 28.56 42.29
C SER A 220 24.41 28.75 42.38
N GLU A 221 25.16 28.05 41.52
CA GLU A 221 26.62 28.20 41.33
C GLU A 221 26.98 29.36 40.39
N GLY A 222 25.98 30.06 39.82
CA GLY A 222 26.15 31.26 39.00
C GLY A 222 26.14 31.05 37.48
N LEU A 223 25.76 29.87 37.00
CA LEU A 223 25.59 29.63 35.57
C LEU A 223 24.28 30.22 35.05
N SER A 224 24.28 30.64 33.79
CA SER A 224 23.07 31.02 33.08
C SER A 224 22.13 29.81 32.91
N GLU A 225 20.87 30.05 32.61
CA GLU A 225 19.88 28.99 32.40
C GLU A 225 20.32 28.00 31.30
N GLU A 226 20.83 28.50 30.18
CA GLU A 226 21.28 27.70 29.04
C GLU A 226 22.53 26.87 29.38
N GLU A 227 23.52 27.48 30.05
CA GLU A 227 24.73 26.79 30.51
C GLU A 227 24.39 25.71 31.57
N ALA A 228 23.52 26.06 32.53
CA ALA A 228 23.05 25.13 33.56
C ALA A 228 22.32 23.94 32.96
N LYS A 229 21.47 24.17 31.95
CA LYS A 229 20.77 23.12 31.22
C LYS A 229 21.74 22.20 30.48
N THR A 230 22.61 22.75 29.67
CA THR A 230 23.63 21.99 28.91
C THR A 230 24.48 21.13 29.83
N ARG A 231 24.92 21.70 30.96
CA ARG A 231 25.72 20.99 31.95
C ARG A 231 24.92 19.91 32.68
N ALA A 232 23.66 20.18 33.05
CA ALA A 232 22.77 19.22 33.69
C ALA A 232 22.50 18.02 32.81
N GLU A 233 22.23 18.23 31.54
CA GLU A 233 22.02 17.13 30.54
C GLU A 233 23.30 16.31 30.36
N ALA A 234 24.48 16.94 30.35
CA ALA A 234 25.76 16.24 30.20
C ALA A 234 26.16 15.46 31.46
N GLU A 235 25.83 15.97 32.64
CA GLU A 235 26.23 15.41 33.93
C GLU A 235 25.17 14.49 34.57
N SER A 236 23.99 14.36 33.97
CA SER A 236 22.93 13.49 34.48
C SER A 236 23.44 12.07 34.76
N PRO A 237 23.40 11.60 36.02
CA PRO A 237 23.78 10.23 36.37
C PRO A 237 22.98 9.18 35.61
N LEU A 238 21.65 9.36 35.48
CA LEU A 238 20.78 8.42 34.78
C LEU A 238 21.16 8.28 33.29
N MET A 239 21.49 9.38 32.63
CA MET A 239 21.93 9.35 31.23
C MET A 239 23.34 8.75 31.09
N LYS A 240 24.23 8.98 32.05
CA LYS A 240 25.57 8.34 32.09
C LYS A 240 25.44 6.84 32.21
N GLU A 241 24.62 6.34 33.14
CA GLU A 241 24.36 4.90 33.30
C GLU A 241 23.77 4.28 32.02
N ALA A 242 22.85 4.96 31.33
CA ALA A 242 22.31 4.47 30.06
C ALA A 242 23.38 4.37 28.95
N ARG A 243 24.30 5.35 28.88
CA ARG A 243 25.44 5.31 27.95
C ARG A 243 26.43 4.20 28.30
N GLU A 244 26.73 4.00 29.59
CA GLU A 244 27.58 2.91 30.06
C GLU A 244 26.96 1.55 29.72
N MET A 245 25.64 1.42 29.84
CA MET A 245 24.92 0.21 29.45
C MET A 245 25.08 -0.07 27.95
N LEU A 246 25.02 0.96 27.09
CA LEU A 246 25.26 0.80 25.65
C LEU A 246 26.69 0.33 25.36
N VAL A 247 27.69 0.92 26.03
CA VAL A 247 29.09 0.49 25.90
C VAL A 247 29.27 -0.97 26.31
N LYS A 248 28.66 -1.38 27.43
CA LYS A 248 28.67 -2.79 27.87
C LYS A 248 27.98 -3.71 26.86
N TRP A 249 26.84 -3.26 26.27
CA TRP A 249 26.15 -4.01 25.24
C TRP A 249 27.06 -4.23 24.02
N GLU A 250 27.74 -3.18 23.54
CA GLU A 250 28.70 -3.25 22.42
C GLU A 250 29.94 -4.13 22.75
N ALA A 251 30.35 -4.15 24.01
CA ALA A 251 31.42 -5.02 24.50
C ALA A 251 30.98 -6.49 24.73
N ASN A 252 29.75 -6.84 24.40
CA ASN A 252 29.15 -8.15 24.63
C ASN A 252 29.09 -8.58 26.10
N ASP A 253 28.87 -7.64 27.04
CA ASP A 253 28.67 -7.96 28.45
C ASP A 253 27.50 -8.95 28.61
N PRO A 254 27.72 -10.11 29.26
CA PRO A 254 26.72 -11.18 29.29
C PRO A 254 25.42 -10.80 30.00
N GLU A 255 25.52 -10.00 31.09
CA GLU A 255 24.33 -9.59 31.87
C GLU A 255 23.49 -8.57 31.08
N VAL A 256 24.16 -7.60 30.49
CA VAL A 256 23.45 -6.58 29.65
C VAL A 256 22.84 -7.23 28.43
N ARG A 257 23.54 -8.15 27.77
CA ARG A 257 23.01 -8.89 26.62
C ARG A 257 21.83 -9.79 26.98
N ALA A 258 21.87 -10.44 28.14
CA ALA A 258 20.76 -11.28 28.61
C ALA A 258 19.50 -10.44 28.89
N LEU A 259 19.67 -9.28 29.55
CA LEU A 259 18.57 -8.36 29.81
C LEU A 259 18.00 -7.80 28.50
N TRP A 260 18.87 -7.34 27.60
CA TRP A 260 18.50 -6.84 26.28
C TRP A 260 17.69 -7.89 25.50
N LYS A 261 18.16 -9.11 25.43
CA LYS A 261 17.45 -10.19 24.74
C LYS A 261 16.08 -10.46 25.36
N LYS A 262 15.99 -10.57 26.67
CA LYS A 262 14.74 -10.81 27.40
C LYS A 262 13.70 -9.75 27.10
N MET A 263 14.08 -8.48 27.17
CA MET A 263 13.15 -7.36 26.97
C MET A 263 12.75 -7.20 25.48
N ASN A 264 13.70 -7.40 24.55
CA ASN A 264 13.36 -7.37 23.12
C ASN A 264 12.47 -8.55 22.69
N ASP A 265 12.67 -9.74 23.25
CA ASP A 265 11.78 -10.88 22.99
C ASP A 265 10.32 -10.54 23.37
N TRP A 266 10.08 -9.80 24.45
CA TRP A 266 8.76 -9.31 24.81
C TRP A 266 8.19 -8.32 23.79
N VAL A 267 9.03 -7.42 23.29
CA VAL A 267 8.62 -6.43 22.28
C VAL A 267 8.31 -7.11 20.94
N TYR A 268 9.14 -8.06 20.51
CA TYR A 268 8.92 -8.80 19.27
C TYR A 268 7.59 -9.55 19.31
N ALA A 269 7.30 -10.25 20.42
CA ALA A 269 6.00 -10.90 20.59
C ALA A 269 4.83 -9.90 20.52
N GLY A 270 4.99 -8.72 21.12
CA GLY A 270 4.00 -7.65 21.05
C GLY A 270 3.79 -7.11 19.63
N PHE A 271 4.86 -6.89 18.88
CA PHE A 271 4.77 -6.48 17.48
C PHE A 271 4.09 -7.53 16.61
N ASP A 272 4.37 -8.80 16.83
CA ASP A 272 3.74 -9.91 16.09
C ASP A 272 2.22 -9.93 16.28
N GLU A 273 1.74 -9.62 17.48
CA GLU A 273 0.30 -9.50 17.74
C GLU A 273 -0.32 -8.32 16.97
N THR A 274 0.33 -7.15 16.96
CA THR A 274 -0.13 -5.98 16.22
C THR A 274 -0.13 -6.25 14.71
N TYR A 275 0.92 -6.86 14.16
CA TYR A 275 0.98 -7.22 12.74
C TYR A 275 -0.10 -8.22 12.36
N ARG A 276 -0.33 -9.23 13.21
CA ARG A 276 -1.39 -10.23 12.98
C ARG A 276 -2.77 -9.59 12.96
N MET A 277 -3.06 -8.68 13.90
CA MET A 277 -4.32 -7.94 13.93
C MET A 277 -4.48 -7.06 12.69
N MET A 278 -3.42 -6.40 12.26
CA MET A 278 -3.41 -5.56 11.05
C MET A 278 -3.48 -6.38 9.75
N GLY A 279 -3.19 -7.69 9.80
CA GLY A 279 -3.12 -8.54 8.62
C GLY A 279 -1.86 -8.29 7.77
N VAL A 280 -0.76 -7.92 8.42
CA VAL A 280 0.54 -7.62 7.79
C VAL A 280 1.54 -8.72 8.14
N THR A 281 2.33 -9.14 7.16
CA THR A 281 3.32 -10.22 7.31
C THR A 281 4.65 -9.84 6.68
N PHE A 282 5.73 -10.48 7.14
CA PHE A 282 7.08 -10.34 6.58
C PHE A 282 7.66 -11.70 6.26
N ASP A 283 8.39 -11.79 5.15
CA ASP A 283 9.11 -13.00 4.74
C ASP A 283 10.49 -13.08 5.41
N LYS A 284 11.11 -11.93 5.65
CA LYS A 284 12.39 -11.81 6.33
C LYS A 284 12.41 -10.57 7.22
N ILE A 285 12.86 -10.74 8.46
CA ILE A 285 13.12 -9.63 9.38
C ILE A 285 14.62 -9.52 9.58
N TYR A 286 15.14 -8.29 9.45
CA TYR A 286 16.51 -7.92 9.81
C TYR A 286 16.49 -7.16 11.12
N TYR A 287 17.54 -7.32 11.92
CA TYR A 287 17.69 -6.64 13.20
C TYR A 287 18.92 -5.74 13.16
N GLU A 288 18.79 -4.50 13.62
CA GLU A 288 19.89 -3.55 13.62
C GLU A 288 21.06 -4.07 14.47
N SER A 289 20.77 -4.82 15.54
CA SER A 289 21.77 -5.49 16.37
C SER A 289 22.68 -6.48 15.62
N GLU A 290 22.23 -6.99 14.48
CA GLU A 290 22.97 -7.89 13.61
C GLU A 290 23.63 -7.15 12.42
N THR A 291 23.00 -6.10 11.91
CA THR A 291 23.40 -5.44 10.66
C THR A 291 24.39 -4.28 10.84
N TYR A 292 24.48 -3.71 12.03
CA TYR A 292 25.20 -2.45 12.25
C TYR A 292 26.72 -2.52 12.00
N LEU A 293 27.34 -3.70 12.11
CA LEU A 293 28.77 -3.90 11.85
C LEU A 293 29.10 -4.09 10.36
N GLU A 294 28.14 -4.60 9.58
CA GLU A 294 28.35 -5.00 8.17
C GLU A 294 28.64 -3.79 7.25
N GLY A 295 28.09 -2.64 7.58
CA GLY A 295 28.26 -1.42 6.79
C GLY A 295 29.70 -0.87 6.83
N LYS A 296 30.37 -0.99 7.96
CA LYS A 296 31.75 -0.51 8.13
C LYS A 296 32.70 -1.21 7.16
N GLU A 297 32.60 -2.52 7.04
CA GLU A 297 33.41 -3.32 6.14
C GLU A 297 33.21 -2.88 4.68
N LYS A 298 31.95 -2.67 4.28
CA LYS A 298 31.62 -2.23 2.92
C LYS A 298 32.11 -0.81 2.61
N VAL A 299 32.06 0.09 3.60
CA VAL A 299 32.63 1.44 3.47
C VAL A 299 34.15 1.39 3.35
N MET A 300 34.83 0.53 4.10
CA MET A 300 36.28 0.35 3.97
C MET A 300 36.68 -0.22 2.61
N GLU A 301 35.91 -1.16 2.07
CA GLU A 301 36.08 -1.65 0.70
C GLU A 301 35.96 -0.50 -0.33
N GLY A 302 34.97 0.38 -0.17
CA GLY A 302 34.80 1.58 -1.02
C GLY A 302 35.96 2.57 -0.89
N LEU A 303 36.53 2.70 0.29
CA LEU A 303 37.72 3.52 0.54
C LEU A 303 38.95 2.96 -0.21
N GLU A 304 39.18 1.64 -0.12
CA GLU A 304 40.27 0.95 -0.83
C GLU A 304 40.15 1.06 -2.36
N LYS A 305 38.92 1.02 -2.86
CA LYS A 305 38.62 1.19 -4.29
C LYS A 305 38.67 2.63 -4.79
N GLY A 306 38.86 3.61 -3.87
CA GLY A 306 38.94 5.03 -4.19
C GLY A 306 37.60 5.71 -4.44
N PHE A 307 36.48 5.07 -4.07
CA PHE A 307 35.14 5.67 -4.15
C PHE A 307 34.90 6.68 -3.02
N PHE A 308 35.57 6.48 -1.88
CA PHE A 308 35.52 7.30 -0.67
C PHE A 308 36.90 7.80 -0.33
N TYR A 309 36.96 8.80 0.55
CA TYR A 309 38.22 9.38 1.00
C TYR A 309 38.27 9.54 2.52
N ARG A 310 39.48 9.59 3.07
CA ARG A 310 39.73 9.78 4.50
C ARG A 310 40.22 11.20 4.75
N LYS A 311 39.63 11.87 5.73
CA LYS A 311 40.12 13.16 6.23
C LYS A 311 41.28 12.98 7.22
N GLU A 312 42.00 14.09 7.54
CA GLU A 312 43.11 14.09 8.48
C GLU A 312 42.72 13.64 9.88
N ASP A 313 41.47 13.89 10.30
CA ASP A 313 40.93 13.43 11.58
C ASP A 313 40.61 11.92 11.62
N GLY A 314 40.82 11.21 10.53
CA GLY A 314 40.54 9.78 10.40
C GLY A 314 39.13 9.43 9.92
N SER A 315 38.21 10.38 9.83
CA SER A 315 36.84 10.16 9.34
C SER A 315 36.80 9.81 7.85
N VAL A 316 35.81 9.00 7.45
CA VAL A 316 35.62 8.55 6.04
C VAL A 316 34.40 9.23 5.44
N TRP A 317 34.57 9.78 4.27
CA TRP A 317 33.58 10.58 3.57
C TRP A 317 33.41 10.15 2.12
N ALA A 318 32.21 10.33 1.57
CA ALA A 318 31.92 10.27 0.14
C ALA A 318 31.83 11.69 -0.44
N ASP A 319 32.49 11.91 -1.57
CA ASP A 319 32.31 13.13 -2.37
C ASP A 319 31.18 12.90 -3.37
N LEU A 320 30.07 13.62 -3.21
CA LEU A 320 28.88 13.54 -4.07
C LEU A 320 28.64 14.84 -4.85
N THR A 321 29.66 15.72 -4.91
CA THR A 321 29.56 17.01 -5.62
C THR A 321 29.34 16.83 -7.13
N GLY A 322 29.85 15.75 -7.71
CA GLY A 322 29.59 15.38 -9.10
C GLY A 322 28.12 15.05 -9.39
N GLU A 323 27.34 14.65 -8.40
CA GLU A 323 25.92 14.39 -8.45
C GLU A 323 25.06 15.58 -7.96
N GLY A 324 25.70 16.72 -7.70
CA GLY A 324 25.04 17.94 -7.23
C GLY A 324 24.65 17.90 -5.74
N LEU A 325 25.28 17.02 -4.97
CA LEU A 325 25.07 16.87 -3.53
C LEU A 325 26.33 17.25 -2.75
N ASP A 326 26.21 17.35 -1.42
CA ASP A 326 27.33 17.64 -0.53
C ASP A 326 28.17 16.40 -0.22
N HIS A 327 29.33 16.61 0.41
CA HIS A 327 30.11 15.51 0.98
C HIS A 327 29.33 14.82 2.11
N LYS A 328 29.36 13.51 2.13
CA LYS A 328 28.62 12.70 3.11
C LYS A 328 29.55 11.94 4.03
N LEU A 329 29.40 12.13 5.35
CA LEU A 329 30.10 11.35 6.37
C LEU A 329 29.59 9.91 6.36
N LEU A 330 30.53 8.94 6.35
CA LEU A 330 30.27 7.51 6.40
C LEU A 330 30.79 6.86 7.69
N LEU A 331 32.01 7.24 8.12
CA LEU A 331 32.55 6.81 9.41
C LEU A 331 33.09 8.02 10.15
N ARG A 332 32.82 8.10 11.45
CA ARG A 332 33.37 9.14 12.33
C ARG A 332 34.88 8.94 12.54
N ALA A 333 35.56 9.94 13.10
CA ALA A 333 36.99 9.90 13.39
C ALA A 333 37.41 8.72 14.29
N ASP A 334 36.55 8.31 15.21
CA ASP A 334 36.71 7.13 16.07
C ASP A 334 36.40 5.79 15.37
N GLY A 335 36.03 5.82 14.09
CA GLY A 335 35.68 4.68 13.28
C GLY A 335 34.27 4.13 13.51
N THR A 336 33.42 4.84 14.24
CA THR A 336 32.02 4.44 14.43
C THR A 336 31.15 4.78 13.24
N SER A 337 30.14 3.94 13.00
CA SER A 337 29.19 4.07 11.88
C SER A 337 28.16 5.16 12.14
N VAL A 338 27.68 5.77 11.05
CA VAL A 338 26.48 6.61 11.02
C VAL A 338 25.31 5.85 10.41
N TYR A 339 24.09 6.39 10.44
CA TYR A 339 22.89 5.74 9.88
C TYR A 339 23.07 5.30 8.42
N MET A 340 23.69 6.13 7.58
CA MET A 340 23.97 5.77 6.18
C MET A 340 24.82 4.50 6.06
N THR A 341 25.80 4.33 6.93
CA THR A 341 26.65 3.13 6.97
C THR A 341 25.87 1.89 7.38
N GLN A 342 24.95 2.04 8.31
CA GLN A 342 24.06 0.94 8.74
C GLN A 342 23.15 0.49 7.60
N ASP A 343 22.60 1.41 6.83
CA ASP A 343 21.77 1.09 5.66
C ASP A 343 22.57 0.39 4.55
N ILE A 344 23.82 0.79 4.34
CA ILE A 344 24.73 0.08 3.42
C ILE A 344 24.98 -1.35 3.91
N GLY A 345 25.18 -1.56 5.21
CA GLY A 345 25.35 -2.88 5.81
C GLY A 345 24.14 -3.78 5.63
N THR A 346 22.95 -3.23 5.88
CA THR A 346 21.70 -3.95 5.67
C THR A 346 21.52 -4.32 4.19
N ALA A 347 21.85 -3.41 3.26
CA ALA A 347 21.81 -3.68 1.83
C ALA A 347 22.78 -4.82 1.42
N LYS A 348 23.99 -4.85 2.01
CA LYS A 348 24.95 -5.95 1.81
C LYS A 348 24.35 -7.29 2.15
N LEU A 349 23.73 -7.41 3.33
CA LEU A 349 23.11 -8.66 3.77
C LEU A 349 21.92 -9.07 2.89
N ARG A 350 21.06 -8.13 2.54
CA ARG A 350 19.91 -8.37 1.65
C ARG A 350 20.33 -8.87 0.28
N PHE A 351 21.35 -8.26 -0.30
CA PHE A 351 21.89 -8.66 -1.59
C PHE A 351 22.55 -10.05 -1.53
N ALA A 352 23.14 -10.42 -0.40
CA ALA A 352 23.68 -11.76 -0.17
C ALA A 352 22.57 -12.81 0.02
N ASP A 353 21.48 -12.46 0.69
CA ASP A 353 20.38 -13.38 1.00
C ASP A 353 19.48 -13.64 -0.22
N PHE A 354 19.30 -12.64 -1.10
CA PHE A 354 18.33 -12.70 -2.20
C PHE A 354 18.88 -12.11 -3.49
N PRO A 355 18.59 -12.71 -4.67
CA PRO A 355 18.93 -12.14 -5.96
C PRO A 355 17.94 -11.01 -6.34
N ILE A 356 18.14 -9.84 -5.73
CA ILE A 356 17.23 -8.69 -5.83
C ILE A 356 17.41 -8.00 -7.18
N ASP A 357 16.33 -7.88 -7.97
CA ASP A 357 16.28 -7.07 -9.19
C ASP A 357 15.90 -5.61 -8.88
N LYS A 358 15.02 -5.40 -7.88
CA LYS A 358 14.58 -4.06 -7.45
C LYS A 358 14.35 -4.01 -5.96
N MET A 359 14.79 -2.93 -5.33
CA MET A 359 14.55 -2.64 -3.92
C MET A 359 13.61 -1.45 -3.75
N VAL A 360 12.54 -1.62 -2.97
CA VAL A 360 11.57 -0.57 -2.63
C VAL A 360 11.61 -0.33 -1.13
N TYR A 361 11.83 0.93 -0.75
CA TYR A 361 11.78 1.39 0.65
C TYR A 361 10.53 2.23 0.87
N VAL A 362 9.65 1.78 1.77
CA VAL A 362 8.43 2.50 2.17
C VAL A 362 8.73 3.35 3.38
N VAL A 363 9.07 4.61 3.18
CA VAL A 363 9.52 5.54 4.22
C VAL A 363 8.93 6.93 4.02
N GLY A 364 8.70 7.67 5.10
CA GLY A 364 8.16 9.02 5.05
C GLY A 364 9.00 10.01 4.23
N ASN A 365 8.36 11.06 3.75
CA ASN A 365 8.96 12.04 2.82
C ASN A 365 10.08 12.89 3.45
N GLU A 366 10.18 12.92 4.76
CA GLU A 366 11.29 13.57 5.47
C GLU A 366 12.66 12.91 5.19
N GLN A 367 12.67 11.68 4.66
CA GLN A 367 13.88 10.92 4.33
C GLN A 367 14.28 10.98 2.85
N ASN A 368 13.65 11.84 2.04
CA ASN A 368 13.93 11.92 0.59
C ASN A 368 15.41 12.10 0.28
N TYR A 369 16.08 13.03 0.96
CA TYR A 369 17.51 13.27 0.75
C TYR A 369 18.37 12.07 1.15
N HIS A 370 18.04 11.40 2.25
CA HIS A 370 18.76 10.22 2.71
C HIS A 370 18.75 9.10 1.66
N PHE A 371 17.59 8.79 1.07
CA PHE A 371 17.47 7.74 0.05
C PHE A 371 18.08 8.12 -1.28
N GLN A 372 18.10 9.39 -1.65
CA GLN A 372 18.85 9.87 -2.81
C GLN A 372 20.35 9.59 -2.65
N VAL A 373 20.91 9.92 -1.50
CA VAL A 373 22.31 9.63 -1.17
C VAL A 373 22.57 8.12 -1.13
N LEU A 374 21.71 7.36 -0.48
CA LEU A 374 21.86 5.91 -0.36
C LEU A 374 21.89 5.23 -1.74
N SER A 375 21.00 5.62 -2.65
CA SER A 375 20.96 5.09 -4.02
C SER A 375 22.29 5.27 -4.75
N ILE A 376 22.87 6.47 -4.66
CA ILE A 376 24.17 6.79 -5.31
C ILE A 376 25.30 5.95 -4.67
N LEU A 377 25.34 5.85 -3.34
CA LEU A 377 26.38 5.09 -2.65
C LEU A 377 26.33 3.60 -2.95
N LEU A 378 25.13 3.02 -3.00
CA LEU A 378 24.93 1.62 -3.33
C LEU A 378 25.36 1.32 -4.78
N ASP A 379 25.04 2.20 -5.73
CA ASP A 379 25.50 2.07 -7.10
C ASP A 379 27.04 2.13 -7.19
N LYS A 380 27.69 3.10 -6.54
CA LYS A 380 29.15 3.21 -6.47
C LYS A 380 29.80 1.95 -5.85
N LEU A 381 29.14 1.33 -4.89
CA LEU A 381 29.60 0.11 -4.22
C LEU A 381 29.31 -1.19 -5.01
N GLY A 382 28.66 -1.08 -6.17
CA GLY A 382 28.43 -2.20 -7.09
C GLY A 382 27.19 -3.03 -6.81
N PHE A 383 26.21 -2.48 -6.08
CA PHE A 383 24.88 -3.10 -5.97
C PHE A 383 24.09 -2.85 -7.26
N GLU A 384 23.75 -3.92 -7.99
CA GLU A 384 23.10 -3.83 -9.31
C GLU A 384 21.76 -3.07 -9.26
N TRP A 385 21.01 -3.20 -8.19
CA TRP A 385 19.75 -2.48 -7.99
C TRP A 385 19.91 -1.06 -7.39
N GLY A 386 21.13 -0.61 -7.09
CA GLY A 386 21.35 0.68 -6.42
C GLY A 386 20.73 1.87 -7.16
N LYS A 387 20.96 2.00 -8.47
CA LYS A 387 20.32 3.03 -9.32
C LYS A 387 18.81 2.86 -9.46
N GLY A 388 18.32 1.63 -9.41
CA GLY A 388 16.89 1.30 -9.49
C GLY A 388 16.18 1.29 -8.13
N LEU A 389 16.84 1.70 -7.05
CA LEU A 389 16.24 1.85 -5.73
C LEU A 389 15.04 2.79 -5.82
N VAL A 390 13.92 2.33 -5.30
CA VAL A 390 12.69 3.12 -5.21
C VAL A 390 12.48 3.52 -3.77
N HIS A 391 12.53 4.81 -3.49
CA HIS A 391 11.99 5.36 -2.26
C HIS A 391 10.51 5.66 -2.49
N PHE A 392 9.64 4.77 -2.00
CA PHE A 392 8.23 5.06 -1.93
C PHE A 392 7.97 6.04 -0.79
N SER A 393 8.01 7.31 -1.15
CA SER A 393 7.87 8.45 -0.24
C SER A 393 6.40 8.75 0.03
N TYR A 394 6.00 8.82 1.30
CA TYR A 394 4.61 9.11 1.66
C TYR A 394 4.51 10.23 2.69
N GLY A 395 3.36 10.91 2.69
CA GLY A 395 3.06 12.01 3.60
C GLY A 395 2.60 11.53 4.98
N MET A 396 2.52 12.46 5.92
CA MET A 396 2.14 12.19 7.31
C MET A 396 0.64 11.91 7.45
N VAL A 397 0.29 11.18 8.52
CA VAL A 397 -1.10 10.94 8.93
C VAL A 397 -1.31 11.50 10.33
N GLU A 398 -2.42 12.23 10.50
CA GLU A 398 -2.81 12.87 11.75
C GLU A 398 -4.26 12.51 12.11
N LEU A 399 -4.64 12.70 13.36
CA LEU A 399 -6.04 12.65 13.80
C LEU A 399 -6.61 14.06 13.91
N PRO A 400 -7.94 14.23 13.79
CA PRO A 400 -8.60 15.47 14.15
C PRO A 400 -8.31 15.83 15.61
N GLU A 401 -8.01 17.11 15.89
CA GLU A 401 -7.69 17.58 17.24
C GLU A 401 -8.72 17.13 18.28
N GLY A 402 -8.22 16.55 19.37
CA GLY A 402 -9.01 16.22 20.57
C GLY A 402 -9.75 14.88 20.56
N LYS A 403 -9.60 14.01 19.55
CA LYS A 403 -10.43 12.78 19.45
C LYS A 403 -9.76 11.47 19.85
N MET A 404 -8.46 11.33 19.75
CA MET A 404 -7.76 10.17 20.32
C MET A 404 -6.49 10.68 21.02
N LYS A 405 -6.48 10.62 22.33
CA LYS A 405 -5.30 10.98 23.12
C LYS A 405 -4.54 9.69 23.43
N SER A 406 -3.28 9.62 23.03
CA SER A 406 -2.37 8.72 23.70
C SER A 406 -2.30 9.08 25.18
N ARG A 407 -1.94 8.16 26.05
CA ARG A 407 -1.75 8.43 27.49
C ARG A 407 -0.81 9.61 27.76
N GLU A 408 -0.05 10.06 26.77
CA GLU A 408 0.86 11.21 26.81
C GLU A 408 0.52 12.37 25.86
N GLY A 409 -0.61 12.31 25.16
CA GLY A 409 -1.12 13.46 24.39
C GLY A 409 -0.50 13.69 23.01
N THR A 410 0.48 12.89 22.54
CA THR A 410 1.24 13.16 21.32
C THR A 410 1.23 12.07 20.25
N VAL A 411 0.97 10.81 20.60
CA VAL A 411 1.04 9.67 19.66
C VAL A 411 -0.13 8.72 19.87
N VAL A 412 -0.79 8.31 18.78
CA VAL A 412 -1.90 7.35 18.80
C VAL A 412 -1.38 5.95 18.68
N ASP A 413 -1.63 5.12 19.67
CA ASP A 413 -1.28 3.71 19.70
C ASP A 413 -2.03 2.91 18.64
N ALA A 414 -1.34 2.02 17.92
CA ALA A 414 -1.92 1.24 16.84
C ALA A 414 -2.96 0.23 17.33
N ASP A 415 -2.72 -0.42 18.46
CA ASP A 415 -3.64 -1.42 19.02
C ASP A 415 -4.92 -0.74 19.53
N ASP A 416 -4.79 0.39 20.23
CA ASP A 416 -5.93 1.19 20.72
C ASP A 416 -6.78 1.70 19.53
N LEU A 417 -6.13 2.16 18.47
CA LEU A 417 -6.81 2.60 17.24
C LEU A 417 -7.61 1.47 16.59
N MET A 418 -6.99 0.31 16.40
CA MET A 418 -7.67 -0.84 15.80
C MET A 418 -8.82 -1.35 16.66
N ALA A 419 -8.63 -1.41 17.99
CA ALA A 419 -9.68 -1.80 18.93
C ALA A 419 -10.86 -0.82 18.89
N GLU A 420 -10.61 0.48 18.86
CA GLU A 420 -11.66 1.50 18.75
C GLU A 420 -12.43 1.36 17.44
N MET A 421 -11.73 1.15 16.32
CA MET A 421 -12.37 0.96 15.01
C MET A 421 -13.28 -0.28 15.00
N ILE A 422 -12.84 -1.39 15.60
CA ILE A 422 -13.63 -2.62 15.69
C ILE A 422 -14.87 -2.40 16.58
N ASN A 423 -14.72 -1.74 17.72
CA ASN A 423 -15.83 -1.43 18.62
C ASN A 423 -16.85 -0.49 17.97
N THR A 424 -16.40 0.58 17.32
CA THR A 424 -17.26 1.52 16.59
C THR A 424 -18.00 0.80 15.45
N ALA A 425 -17.32 -0.10 14.73
CA ALA A 425 -17.96 -0.91 13.70
C ALA A 425 -19.06 -1.82 14.28
N LYS A 426 -18.81 -2.43 15.42
CA LYS A 426 -19.78 -3.28 16.10
C LYS A 426 -21.03 -2.51 16.53
N GLU A 427 -20.84 -1.35 17.14
CA GLU A 427 -21.93 -0.45 17.56
C GLU A 427 -22.76 0.01 16.36
N THR A 428 -22.11 0.59 15.35
CA THR A 428 -22.79 1.11 14.14
C THR A 428 -23.51 0.01 13.37
N SER A 429 -22.89 -1.18 13.22
CA SER A 429 -23.53 -2.31 12.54
C SER A 429 -24.71 -2.86 13.33
N GLY A 430 -24.64 -2.86 14.66
CA GLY A 430 -25.75 -3.23 15.55
C GLY A 430 -26.93 -2.25 15.46
N GLU A 431 -26.66 -0.95 15.50
CA GLU A 431 -27.70 0.10 15.35
C GLU A 431 -28.42 0.03 13.99
N LEU A 432 -27.71 -0.38 12.94
CA LEU A 432 -28.26 -0.57 11.60
C LEU A 432 -28.93 -1.94 11.39
N GLY A 433 -29.00 -2.80 12.42
CA GLY A 433 -29.60 -4.14 12.34
C GLY A 433 -28.81 -5.12 11.46
N LYS A 434 -27.56 -4.81 11.14
CA LYS A 434 -26.74 -5.63 10.23
C LYS A 434 -26.15 -6.88 10.88
N LEU A 435 -26.22 -6.97 12.20
CA LEU A 435 -25.75 -8.11 12.99
C LEU A 435 -26.89 -9.02 13.45
N ASP A 436 -28.12 -8.72 13.05
CA ASP A 436 -29.30 -9.47 13.48
C ASP A 436 -29.29 -10.92 12.95
N GLY A 437 -29.58 -11.87 13.82
CA GLY A 437 -29.60 -13.29 13.47
C GLY A 437 -28.23 -13.97 13.38
N LEU A 438 -27.15 -13.27 13.74
CA LEU A 438 -25.78 -13.82 13.82
C LEU A 438 -25.47 -14.30 15.23
N THR A 439 -24.60 -15.31 15.34
CA THR A 439 -23.99 -15.67 16.62
C THR A 439 -23.05 -14.54 17.09
N LYS A 440 -22.72 -14.56 18.38
CA LYS A 440 -21.76 -13.56 18.93
C LYS A 440 -20.41 -13.62 18.20
N GLU A 441 -19.91 -14.83 17.92
CA GLU A 441 -18.64 -15.03 17.24
C GLU A 441 -18.67 -14.50 15.80
N GLU A 442 -19.75 -14.76 15.06
CA GLU A 442 -19.95 -14.20 13.71
C GLU A 442 -20.04 -12.67 13.73
N ALA A 443 -20.80 -12.10 14.69
CA ALA A 443 -20.91 -10.66 14.84
C ALA A 443 -19.57 -10.00 15.20
N ASP A 444 -18.78 -10.59 16.09
CA ASP A 444 -17.46 -10.11 16.47
C ASP A 444 -16.49 -10.17 15.29
N ASN A 445 -16.52 -11.24 14.49
CA ASN A 445 -15.68 -11.37 13.29
C ASN A 445 -16.08 -10.34 12.21
N ILE A 446 -17.37 -10.12 11.98
CA ILE A 446 -17.84 -9.10 11.04
C ILE A 446 -17.43 -7.71 11.51
N ALA A 447 -17.58 -7.40 12.80
CA ALA A 447 -17.13 -6.14 13.37
C ALA A 447 -15.64 -5.92 13.16
N ARG A 448 -14.83 -6.96 13.31
CA ARG A 448 -13.38 -6.93 13.02
C ARG A 448 -13.12 -6.61 11.54
N ILE A 449 -13.76 -7.34 10.63
CA ILE A 449 -13.60 -7.16 9.18
C ILE A 449 -14.00 -5.75 8.76
N VAL A 450 -15.12 -5.25 9.28
CA VAL A 450 -15.65 -3.91 8.95
C VAL A 450 -14.80 -2.81 9.56
N GLY A 451 -14.43 -2.92 10.83
CA GLY A 451 -13.61 -1.92 11.53
C GLY A 451 -12.22 -1.77 10.91
N LEU A 452 -11.54 -2.89 10.68
CA LEU A 452 -10.23 -2.88 10.00
C LEU A 452 -10.35 -2.48 8.53
N GLY A 453 -11.39 -2.91 7.84
CA GLY A 453 -11.69 -2.51 6.46
C GLY A 453 -11.91 -1.00 6.33
N ALA A 454 -12.62 -0.39 7.27
CA ALA A 454 -12.83 1.06 7.34
C ALA A 454 -11.50 1.81 7.50
N LEU A 455 -10.67 1.39 8.46
CA LEU A 455 -9.34 1.97 8.71
C LEU A 455 -8.44 1.86 7.47
N LYS A 456 -8.29 0.65 6.94
CA LYS A 456 -7.39 0.37 5.80
C LYS A 456 -7.82 1.13 4.56
N TYR A 457 -9.08 1.06 4.20
CA TYR A 457 -9.60 1.73 3.01
C TYR A 457 -9.45 3.25 3.09
N PHE A 458 -9.78 3.85 4.24
CA PHE A 458 -9.71 5.31 4.42
C PHE A 458 -8.27 5.83 4.27
N ILE A 459 -7.29 5.07 4.76
CA ILE A 459 -5.86 5.40 4.58
C ILE A 459 -5.41 5.19 3.14
N LEU A 460 -5.79 4.08 2.51
CA LEU A 460 -5.28 3.68 1.20
C LEU A 460 -5.95 4.38 0.01
N LYS A 461 -7.17 4.93 0.18
CA LYS A 461 -7.84 5.70 -0.89
C LYS A 461 -7.20 7.05 -1.19
N VAL A 462 -6.42 7.58 -0.27
CA VAL A 462 -5.71 8.86 -0.41
C VAL A 462 -4.39 8.63 -1.13
N ASP A 463 -4.04 9.52 -2.07
CA ASP A 463 -2.70 9.51 -2.69
C ASP A 463 -1.63 9.52 -1.58
N ALA A 464 -0.76 8.52 -1.61
CA ALA A 464 0.23 8.31 -0.55
C ALA A 464 1.15 9.52 -0.33
N ARG A 465 1.46 10.29 -1.39
CA ARG A 465 2.32 11.47 -1.31
C ARG A 465 1.72 12.63 -0.51
N LYS A 466 0.40 12.61 -0.29
CA LYS A 466 -0.31 13.65 0.45
C LYS A 466 -0.33 13.36 1.94
N ASN A 467 -0.22 14.43 2.74
CA ASN A 467 -0.61 14.36 4.15
C ASN A 467 -2.11 14.11 4.23
N MET A 468 -2.54 13.42 5.30
CA MET A 468 -3.95 13.14 5.51
C MET A 468 -4.35 13.23 6.97
N THR A 469 -5.62 13.53 7.20
CA THR A 469 -6.26 13.40 8.50
C THR A 469 -7.15 12.16 8.49
N PHE A 470 -6.90 11.22 9.39
CA PHE A 470 -7.74 10.06 9.57
C PHE A 470 -8.91 10.40 10.50
N ASN A 471 -10.14 10.28 10.01
CA ASN A 471 -11.34 10.49 10.80
C ASN A 471 -12.08 9.16 11.05
N PRO A 472 -12.05 8.62 12.26
CA PRO A 472 -12.69 7.34 12.59
C PRO A 472 -14.18 7.29 12.23
N LYS A 473 -14.92 8.35 12.51
CA LYS A 473 -16.37 8.39 12.25
C LYS A 473 -16.71 8.41 10.76
N GLU A 474 -15.97 9.17 9.97
CA GLU A 474 -16.20 9.21 8.53
C GLU A 474 -15.78 7.91 7.85
N SER A 475 -14.76 7.24 8.38
CA SER A 475 -14.24 5.99 7.79
C SER A 475 -15.21 4.83 7.88
N ILE A 476 -16.14 4.86 8.84
CA ILE A 476 -17.09 3.76 9.11
C ILE A 476 -18.49 3.99 8.50
N ASP A 477 -18.68 5.08 7.77
CA ASP A 477 -19.95 5.40 7.10
C ASP A 477 -20.29 4.36 6.02
N PHE A 478 -21.50 3.81 6.07
CA PHE A 478 -22.00 2.83 5.10
C PHE A 478 -22.55 3.45 3.81
N ASN A 479 -22.62 4.76 3.71
CA ASN A 479 -23.18 5.47 2.54
C ASN A 479 -22.14 6.33 1.80
N GLY A 480 -20.92 6.46 2.35
CA GLY A 480 -19.87 7.28 1.81
C GLY A 480 -18.83 6.51 0.99
N ASN A 481 -17.78 7.20 0.56
CA ASN A 481 -16.60 6.57 -0.05
C ASN A 481 -15.74 5.90 1.03
N THR A 482 -16.15 4.71 1.46
CA THR A 482 -15.60 3.99 2.62
C THR A 482 -15.46 2.49 2.35
N GLY A 483 -14.63 1.83 3.15
CA GLY A 483 -14.52 0.37 3.14
C GLY A 483 -15.85 -0.34 3.44
N PRO A 484 -16.59 0.06 4.51
CA PRO A 484 -17.90 -0.53 4.82
C PRO A 484 -18.93 -0.44 3.69
N PHE A 485 -18.95 0.64 2.91
CA PHE A 485 -19.83 0.77 1.75
C PHE A 485 -19.53 -0.32 0.70
N ILE A 486 -18.25 -0.54 0.41
CA ILE A 486 -17.80 -1.56 -0.54
C ILE A 486 -18.10 -2.97 -0.01
N GLN A 487 -17.78 -3.22 1.25
CA GLN A 487 -18.02 -4.50 1.92
C GLN A 487 -19.51 -4.85 1.96
N TYR A 488 -20.36 -3.88 2.26
CA TYR A 488 -21.81 -4.06 2.26
C TYR A 488 -22.36 -4.38 0.87
N THR A 489 -21.85 -3.70 -0.16
CA THR A 489 -22.24 -4.00 -1.56
C THR A 489 -21.82 -5.42 -1.96
N TYR A 490 -20.62 -5.84 -1.57
CA TYR A 490 -20.18 -7.22 -1.79
C TYR A 490 -21.11 -8.23 -1.09
N ALA A 491 -21.41 -8.04 0.18
CA ALA A 491 -22.32 -8.89 0.95
C ALA A 491 -23.74 -8.93 0.34
N ARG A 492 -24.22 -7.80 -0.19
CA ARG A 492 -25.48 -7.71 -0.94
C ARG A 492 -25.46 -8.62 -2.16
N ILE A 493 -24.40 -8.58 -2.96
CA ILE A 493 -24.25 -9.45 -4.13
C ILE A 493 -24.27 -10.92 -3.70
N GLN A 494 -23.52 -11.26 -2.66
CA GLN A 494 -23.49 -12.64 -2.15
C GLN A 494 -24.88 -13.11 -1.67
N SER A 495 -25.67 -12.23 -1.10
CA SER A 495 -27.06 -12.52 -0.72
C SER A 495 -27.94 -12.82 -1.95
N VAL A 496 -27.79 -12.04 -3.03
CA VAL A 496 -28.52 -12.29 -4.29
C VAL A 496 -28.14 -13.64 -4.89
N LEU A 497 -26.85 -13.95 -4.93
CA LEU A 497 -26.36 -15.23 -5.48
C LEU A 497 -26.82 -16.44 -4.64
N ARG A 498 -26.85 -16.33 -3.31
CA ARG A 498 -27.40 -17.38 -2.42
C ARG A 498 -28.89 -17.61 -2.70
N LYS A 499 -29.70 -16.55 -2.77
CA LYS A 499 -31.13 -16.66 -3.06
C LYS A 499 -31.39 -17.27 -4.45
N ALA A 500 -30.59 -16.93 -5.45
CA ALA A 500 -30.64 -17.57 -6.77
C ALA A 500 -30.40 -19.06 -6.67
N LYS A 501 -29.34 -19.47 -5.96
CA LYS A 501 -28.99 -20.88 -5.76
C LYS A 501 -30.09 -21.64 -5.00
N GLU A 502 -30.68 -21.07 -3.96
CA GLU A 502 -31.81 -21.62 -3.21
C GLU A 502 -33.04 -21.80 -4.10
N ALA A 503 -33.24 -20.92 -5.09
CA ALA A 503 -34.28 -21.01 -6.09
C ALA A 503 -33.94 -21.97 -7.25
N GLY A 504 -32.80 -22.67 -7.19
CA GLY A 504 -32.36 -23.60 -8.23
C GLY A 504 -31.78 -22.95 -9.49
N ILE A 505 -31.47 -21.64 -9.44
CA ILE A 505 -30.88 -20.90 -10.56
C ILE A 505 -29.36 -20.96 -10.44
N THR A 506 -28.69 -21.42 -11.50
CA THR A 506 -27.24 -21.50 -11.60
C THR A 506 -26.73 -20.64 -12.75
N VAL A 507 -25.60 -19.99 -12.54
CA VAL A 507 -24.88 -19.25 -13.58
C VAL A 507 -24.07 -20.26 -14.39
N PRO A 508 -24.31 -20.39 -15.72
CA PRO A 508 -23.54 -21.32 -16.54
C PRO A 508 -22.14 -20.78 -16.84
N ALA A 509 -21.21 -21.68 -17.19
CA ALA A 509 -19.86 -21.30 -17.62
C ALA A 509 -19.86 -20.43 -18.90
N GLN A 510 -20.82 -20.66 -19.80
CA GLN A 510 -21.06 -19.87 -21.00
C GLN A 510 -22.35 -19.07 -20.83
N LEU A 511 -22.24 -17.74 -20.90
CA LEU A 511 -23.39 -16.84 -20.70
C LEU A 511 -24.36 -16.88 -21.88
N PRO A 512 -25.66 -16.62 -21.65
CA PRO A 512 -26.65 -16.59 -22.71
C PRO A 512 -26.31 -15.56 -23.80
N ALA A 513 -26.49 -15.94 -25.07
CA ALA A 513 -26.35 -15.07 -26.23
C ALA A 513 -27.71 -14.49 -26.66
N GLY A 514 -27.68 -13.48 -27.53
CA GLY A 514 -28.89 -12.90 -28.14
C GLY A 514 -29.69 -12.00 -27.22
N ILE A 515 -29.06 -11.46 -26.18
CA ILE A 515 -29.64 -10.49 -25.24
C ILE A 515 -29.24 -9.10 -25.70
N GLU A 516 -30.19 -8.18 -25.71
CA GLU A 516 -29.91 -6.75 -25.84
C GLU A 516 -29.58 -6.16 -24.46
N LEU A 517 -28.43 -5.50 -24.36
CA LEU A 517 -27.92 -4.90 -23.12
C LEU A 517 -28.35 -3.44 -23.01
N SER A 518 -28.63 -3.01 -21.78
CA SER A 518 -28.78 -1.61 -21.47
C SER A 518 -27.41 -0.92 -21.34
N GLU A 519 -27.36 0.39 -21.51
CA GLU A 519 -26.13 1.20 -21.32
C GLU A 519 -25.50 0.98 -19.93
N LYS A 520 -26.31 0.74 -18.89
CA LYS A 520 -25.79 0.45 -17.54
C LYS A 520 -25.14 -0.91 -17.44
N GLU A 521 -25.68 -1.93 -18.10
CA GLU A 521 -25.08 -3.25 -18.15
C GLU A 521 -23.76 -3.22 -18.93
N GLU A 522 -23.74 -2.54 -20.09
CA GLU A 522 -22.52 -2.34 -20.89
C GLU A 522 -21.45 -1.57 -20.11
N GLY A 523 -21.85 -0.48 -19.43
CA GLY A 523 -20.97 0.32 -18.59
C GLY A 523 -20.33 -0.49 -17.44
N LEU A 524 -21.11 -1.36 -16.80
CA LEU A 524 -20.58 -2.25 -15.76
C LEU A 524 -19.60 -3.29 -16.32
N ILE A 525 -19.88 -3.88 -17.48
CA ILE A 525 -18.95 -4.82 -18.13
C ILE A 525 -17.63 -4.11 -18.43
N GLN A 526 -17.69 -2.88 -18.97
CA GLN A 526 -16.49 -2.08 -19.24
C GLN A 526 -15.70 -1.82 -17.96
N MET A 527 -16.37 -1.42 -16.88
CA MET A 527 -15.70 -1.19 -15.61
C MET A 527 -15.05 -2.46 -15.05
N VAL A 528 -15.72 -3.60 -15.12
CA VAL A 528 -15.15 -4.89 -14.72
C VAL A 528 -13.92 -5.22 -15.57
N ALA A 529 -13.99 -4.98 -16.89
CA ALA A 529 -12.87 -5.21 -17.81
C ALA A 529 -11.67 -4.28 -17.53
N ASP A 530 -11.93 -3.05 -17.12
CA ASP A 530 -10.90 -2.05 -16.80
C ASP A 530 -10.00 -2.47 -15.60
N PHE A 531 -10.45 -3.43 -14.78
CA PHE A 531 -9.69 -3.87 -13.60
C PHE A 531 -8.24 -4.27 -13.92
N ALA A 532 -8.04 -5.04 -14.99
CA ALA A 532 -6.70 -5.46 -15.41
C ALA A 532 -5.77 -4.26 -15.72
N THR A 533 -6.31 -3.23 -16.38
CA THR A 533 -5.58 -2.00 -16.67
C THR A 533 -5.28 -1.21 -15.40
N VAL A 534 -6.24 -1.13 -14.48
CA VAL A 534 -6.07 -0.44 -13.18
C VAL A 534 -5.00 -1.12 -12.33
N VAL A 535 -4.99 -2.45 -12.25
CA VAL A 535 -3.95 -3.20 -11.52
C VAL A 535 -2.57 -2.94 -12.12
N LYS A 536 -2.44 -2.97 -13.45
CA LYS A 536 -1.19 -2.67 -14.14
C LYS A 536 -0.72 -1.25 -13.82
N GLN A 537 -1.58 -0.25 -13.97
CA GLN A 537 -1.26 1.14 -13.70
C GLN A 537 -0.89 1.39 -12.24
N ALA A 538 -1.62 0.74 -11.30
CA ALA A 538 -1.31 0.83 -9.88
C ALA A 538 0.09 0.28 -9.55
N GLY A 539 0.53 -0.76 -10.25
CA GLY A 539 1.89 -1.30 -10.12
C GLY A 539 2.96 -0.38 -10.70
N GLU A 540 2.72 0.21 -11.87
CA GLU A 540 3.63 1.14 -12.53
C GLU A 540 3.81 2.44 -11.72
N ASP A 541 2.72 2.97 -11.16
CA ASP A 541 2.69 4.22 -10.40
C ASP A 541 2.94 4.04 -8.90
N TYR A 542 3.10 2.81 -8.42
CA TYR A 542 3.15 2.49 -6.98
C TYR A 542 1.96 3.12 -6.22
N SER A 543 0.74 2.93 -6.72
CA SER A 543 -0.44 3.65 -6.24
C SER A 543 -1.58 2.74 -5.76
N PRO A 544 -1.64 2.38 -4.48
CA PRO A 544 -2.78 1.68 -3.90
C PRO A 544 -4.11 2.44 -4.07
N SER A 545 -4.07 3.78 -4.09
CA SER A 545 -5.26 4.61 -4.20
C SER A 545 -6.00 4.43 -5.53
N LEU A 546 -5.30 4.05 -6.61
CA LEU A 546 -5.96 3.72 -7.88
C LEU A 546 -6.90 2.51 -7.73
N ILE A 547 -6.45 1.47 -7.04
CA ILE A 547 -7.28 0.28 -6.75
C ILE A 547 -8.47 0.65 -5.85
N ALA A 548 -8.21 1.40 -4.78
CA ALA A 548 -9.24 1.79 -3.83
C ALA A 548 -10.36 2.61 -4.50
N ASN A 549 -10.01 3.65 -5.23
CA ASN A 549 -10.99 4.52 -5.89
C ASN A 549 -11.73 3.81 -7.03
N TYR A 550 -11.02 2.99 -7.81
CA TYR A 550 -11.66 2.16 -8.83
C TYR A 550 -12.71 1.21 -8.22
N THR A 551 -12.38 0.54 -7.12
CA THR A 551 -13.29 -0.42 -6.47
C THR A 551 -14.53 0.30 -5.93
N TYR A 552 -14.37 1.49 -5.37
CA TYR A 552 -15.50 2.32 -4.95
C TYR A 552 -16.39 2.73 -6.13
N ASP A 553 -15.81 3.20 -7.22
CA ASP A 553 -16.56 3.62 -8.40
C ASP A 553 -17.35 2.44 -9.00
N LEU A 554 -16.75 1.26 -9.07
CA LEU A 554 -17.41 0.04 -9.52
C LEU A 554 -18.62 -0.32 -8.67
N VAL A 555 -18.49 -0.33 -7.34
CA VAL A 555 -19.63 -0.69 -6.46
C VAL A 555 -20.70 0.41 -6.44
N LYS A 556 -20.33 1.65 -6.65
CA LYS A 556 -21.28 2.77 -6.78
C LYS A 556 -22.16 2.58 -8.02
N GLU A 557 -21.56 2.29 -9.17
CA GLU A 557 -22.30 2.01 -10.41
C GLU A 557 -23.12 0.73 -10.29
N TYR A 558 -22.59 -0.32 -9.65
CA TYR A 558 -23.36 -1.53 -9.40
C TYR A 558 -24.58 -1.27 -8.51
N ASN A 559 -24.48 -0.45 -7.49
CA ASN A 559 -25.64 -0.12 -6.63
C ASN A 559 -26.72 0.64 -7.41
N GLN A 560 -26.38 1.50 -8.39
CA GLN A 560 -27.34 2.14 -9.28
C GLN A 560 -28.02 1.11 -10.20
N PHE A 561 -27.23 0.20 -10.79
CA PHE A 561 -27.77 -0.91 -11.58
C PHE A 561 -28.72 -1.78 -10.73
N TYR A 562 -28.31 -2.17 -9.53
CA TYR A 562 -29.12 -2.99 -8.63
C TYR A 562 -30.44 -2.34 -8.24
N HIS A 563 -30.45 -1.01 -8.10
CA HIS A 563 -31.66 -0.24 -7.82
C HIS A 563 -32.60 -0.21 -9.04
N ASP A 564 -32.07 -0.02 -10.23
CA ASP A 564 -32.87 0.20 -11.44
C ASP A 564 -33.35 -1.11 -12.10
N PHE A 565 -32.65 -2.17 -11.89
CA PHE A 565 -32.94 -3.48 -12.49
C PHE A 565 -33.24 -4.55 -11.45
N SER A 566 -34.41 -5.18 -11.57
CA SER A 566 -34.69 -6.37 -10.78
C SER A 566 -33.90 -7.55 -11.33
N ILE A 567 -33.10 -8.24 -10.47
CA ILE A 567 -32.32 -9.41 -10.89
C ILE A 567 -33.17 -10.68 -10.75
N LEU A 568 -33.62 -10.99 -9.55
CA LEU A 568 -34.33 -12.25 -9.26
C LEU A 568 -35.79 -12.27 -9.74
N ARG A 569 -36.39 -11.08 -9.92
CA ARG A 569 -37.77 -10.93 -10.42
C ARG A 569 -37.84 -10.71 -11.92
N GLU A 570 -36.70 -10.73 -12.61
CA GLU A 570 -36.68 -10.64 -14.07
C GLU A 570 -37.41 -11.86 -14.67
N GLU A 571 -38.31 -11.61 -15.59
CA GLU A 571 -39.12 -12.68 -16.20
C GLU A 571 -38.35 -13.41 -17.30
N ASN A 572 -37.50 -12.73 -18.03
CA ASN A 572 -36.66 -13.33 -19.05
C ASN A 572 -35.49 -14.07 -18.40
N GLU A 573 -35.52 -15.42 -18.47
CA GLU A 573 -34.52 -16.28 -17.86
C GLU A 573 -33.08 -15.98 -18.35
N ALA A 574 -32.91 -15.70 -19.64
CA ALA A 574 -31.59 -15.39 -20.20
C ALA A 574 -31.04 -14.08 -19.63
N VAL A 575 -31.87 -13.06 -19.50
CA VAL A 575 -31.50 -11.76 -18.89
C VAL A 575 -31.23 -11.92 -17.40
N LYS A 576 -32.05 -12.71 -16.69
CA LYS A 576 -31.84 -13.04 -15.27
C LYS A 576 -30.48 -13.69 -15.01
N ILE A 577 -30.17 -14.74 -15.77
CA ILE A 577 -28.88 -15.45 -15.69
C ILE A 577 -27.73 -14.51 -16.03
N PHE A 578 -27.86 -13.68 -17.04
CA PHE A 578 -26.84 -12.70 -17.41
C PHE A 578 -26.59 -11.68 -16.28
N ARG A 579 -27.64 -11.13 -15.67
CA ARG A 579 -27.51 -10.18 -14.54
C ARG A 579 -26.91 -10.81 -13.29
N LEU A 580 -27.21 -12.09 -13.04
CA LEU A 580 -26.54 -12.85 -11.97
C LEU A 580 -25.05 -13.02 -12.26
N ALA A 581 -24.70 -13.37 -13.50
CA ALA A 581 -23.31 -13.51 -13.91
C ALA A 581 -22.55 -12.18 -13.84
N LEU A 582 -23.16 -11.08 -14.27
CA LEU A 582 -22.59 -9.75 -14.16
C LEU A 582 -22.33 -9.39 -12.68
N SER A 583 -23.31 -9.65 -11.80
CA SER A 583 -23.17 -9.43 -10.36
C SER A 583 -22.04 -10.27 -9.75
N GLU A 584 -21.93 -11.55 -10.14
CA GLU A 584 -20.86 -12.44 -9.69
C GLU A 584 -19.47 -11.93 -10.11
N ASN A 585 -19.33 -11.41 -11.34
CA ASN A 585 -18.07 -10.85 -11.82
C ASN A 585 -17.73 -9.51 -11.17
N VAL A 586 -18.71 -8.67 -10.85
CA VAL A 586 -18.49 -7.49 -10.03
C VAL A 586 -17.98 -7.88 -8.64
N ALA A 587 -18.62 -8.85 -7.98
CA ALA A 587 -18.17 -9.34 -6.67
C ALA A 587 -16.74 -9.93 -6.73
N LYS A 588 -16.42 -10.71 -7.78
CA LYS A 588 -15.07 -11.25 -8.00
C LYS A 588 -14.02 -10.13 -8.06
N VAL A 589 -14.25 -9.10 -8.86
CA VAL A 589 -13.33 -7.98 -9.02
C VAL A 589 -13.22 -7.15 -7.73
N VAL A 590 -14.33 -6.92 -7.04
CA VAL A 590 -14.32 -6.26 -5.72
C VAL A 590 -13.47 -7.04 -4.72
N ARG A 591 -13.64 -8.35 -4.64
CA ARG A 591 -12.84 -9.21 -3.75
C ARG A 591 -11.36 -9.18 -4.11
N LEU A 592 -11.01 -9.25 -5.39
CA LEU A 592 -9.63 -9.17 -5.87
C LEU A 592 -9.03 -7.79 -5.55
N GLY A 593 -9.72 -6.71 -5.87
CA GLY A 593 -9.28 -5.35 -5.60
C GLY A 593 -9.07 -5.06 -4.12
N MET A 594 -10.06 -5.42 -3.28
CA MET A 594 -9.95 -5.26 -1.83
C MET A 594 -8.83 -6.16 -1.25
N GLY A 595 -8.66 -7.37 -1.79
CA GLY A 595 -7.56 -8.26 -1.42
C GLY A 595 -6.18 -7.67 -1.71
N LEU A 596 -6.01 -6.95 -2.83
CA LEU A 596 -4.77 -6.21 -3.12
C LEU A 596 -4.47 -5.13 -2.08
N LEU A 597 -5.51 -4.54 -1.48
CA LEU A 597 -5.39 -3.57 -0.39
C LEU A 597 -5.23 -4.22 1.00
N GLY A 598 -5.23 -5.54 1.08
CA GLY A 598 -5.21 -6.27 2.34
C GLY A 598 -6.51 -6.16 3.14
N ILE A 599 -7.65 -5.94 2.47
CA ILE A 599 -8.97 -5.76 3.08
C ILE A 599 -9.83 -6.98 2.81
N GLU A 600 -10.35 -7.58 3.87
CA GLU A 600 -11.31 -8.68 3.78
C GLU A 600 -12.70 -8.15 3.40
N VAL A 601 -13.47 -8.95 2.67
CA VAL A 601 -14.89 -8.68 2.35
C VAL A 601 -15.75 -9.83 2.87
N PRO A 602 -16.78 -9.54 3.68
CA PRO A 602 -17.62 -10.59 4.28
C PRO A 602 -18.73 -11.02 3.35
N ASP A 603 -19.08 -12.31 3.35
CA ASP A 603 -20.19 -12.86 2.55
C ASP A 603 -21.57 -12.50 3.12
N ARG A 604 -21.62 -12.11 4.39
CA ARG A 604 -22.83 -11.68 5.11
C ARG A 604 -22.54 -10.46 5.95
N MET A 605 -23.52 -9.60 6.01
CA MET A 605 -23.40 -8.35 6.77
C MET A 605 -24.78 -7.78 7.09
#